data_1b1dc04f1d97b12cb08fc57f70b53852
#
_entry.id   1b1dc04f1d97b12cb08fc57f70b53852
#
_cell.length_a   1.000
_cell.length_b   1.000
_cell.length_c   1.000
_cell.angle_alpha   90.00
_cell.angle_beta   90.00
_cell.angle_gamma   90.00
#
_symmetry.space_group_name_H-M   'P 1'
#
loop_
_entity.id
_entity.type
_entity.pdbx_description
1 polymer ?
#
loop_
_entity_poly.entity_id
_entity_poly.type
_entity_poly.pdbx_seq_one_letter_code
_entity_poly.pdbx_strand_id
1 'polypeptide(L)'
;EMQLISSIYKLLNDSGNYDNEKIAKIFKEWNNSNLKSYLLDISIKKVLEKIDDKYLIEKIDDLAGDNGTGRWMLNYGIELGCSTSLLSSAMDTRFISNLKGERNKISKIIKQSPKSFDININSLSRAYQFCRIINYIQAFCLINAANSSYNWNISISKALNVWSNGSIIKSSLINLFYSNYSVEKILNDKTIITDLNDFKSDLIDTIAVSLKNDVSIPCFDDALNYFNQISNNSLSTNMIQAQRNYFGSHSIKIN
;
A
#
# COMPACT_ATOMS: atom_id res chain seq x y z
N GLU A 1 -3.70 -2.23 -3.20
CA GLU A 1 -2.79 -3.21 -3.83
C GLU A 1 -2.37 -2.79 -5.24
N MET A 2 -3.23 -2.22 -6.08
CA MET A 2 -2.84 -1.69 -7.40
C MET A 2 -1.68 -0.68 -7.31
N GLN A 3 -1.73 0.26 -6.35
CA GLN A 3 -0.65 1.23 -6.15
C GLN A 3 0.66 0.57 -5.73
N LEU A 4 0.61 -0.45 -4.87
CA LEU A 4 1.81 -1.21 -4.49
C LEU A 4 2.47 -1.86 -5.71
N ILE A 5 1.69 -2.55 -6.55
CA ILE A 5 2.20 -3.20 -7.78
C ILE A 5 2.74 -2.16 -8.76
N SER A 6 2.05 -1.03 -8.94
CA SER A 6 2.51 0.07 -9.78
C SER A 6 3.84 0.67 -9.30
N SER A 7 4.00 0.85 -7.99
CA SER A 7 5.24 1.32 -7.38
C SER A 7 6.39 0.34 -7.61
N ILE A 8 6.14 -0.97 -7.49
CA ILE A 8 7.13 -2.02 -7.77
C ILE A 8 7.53 -2.00 -9.26
N TYR A 9 6.55 -1.95 -10.16
CA TYR A 9 6.82 -1.83 -11.59
C TYR A 9 7.72 -0.62 -11.89
N LYS A 10 7.36 0.54 -11.35
CA LYS A 10 8.12 1.78 -11.52
C LYS A 10 9.55 1.64 -11.00
N LEU A 11 9.73 1.10 -9.80
CA LEU A 11 11.04 0.91 -9.16
C LEU A 11 11.93 -0.02 -10.00
N LEU A 12 11.39 -1.14 -10.48
CA LEU A 12 12.12 -2.10 -11.33
C LEU A 12 12.48 -1.48 -12.68
N ASN A 13 11.52 -0.82 -13.35
CA ASN A 13 11.72 -0.19 -14.64
C ASN A 13 12.76 0.94 -14.59
N ASP A 14 12.67 1.81 -13.58
CA ASP A 14 13.56 2.96 -13.43
C ASP A 14 14.99 2.55 -13.01
N SER A 15 15.17 1.35 -12.48
CA SER A 15 16.52 0.83 -12.17
C SER A 15 17.38 0.62 -13.43
N GLY A 16 16.75 0.51 -14.61
CA GLY A 16 17.43 0.26 -15.88
C GLY A 16 17.88 -1.19 -16.08
N ASN A 17 17.69 -2.06 -15.09
CA ASN A 17 18.15 -3.47 -15.14
C ASN A 17 17.05 -4.44 -15.59
N TYR A 18 15.77 -4.01 -15.56
CA TYR A 18 14.61 -4.84 -15.82
C TYR A 18 13.74 -4.27 -16.93
N ASP A 19 13.67 -4.98 -18.05
CA ASP A 19 12.68 -4.77 -19.10
C ASP A 19 11.33 -5.40 -18.72
N ASN A 20 10.29 -5.16 -19.54
CA ASN A 20 8.95 -5.67 -19.28
C ASN A 20 8.90 -7.20 -19.17
N GLU A 21 9.73 -7.94 -19.90
CA GLU A 21 9.77 -9.39 -19.86
C GLU A 21 10.37 -9.90 -18.54
N LYS A 22 11.44 -9.28 -18.06
CA LYS A 22 12.03 -9.61 -16.75
C LYS A 22 11.08 -9.25 -15.60
N ILE A 23 10.41 -8.10 -15.67
CA ILE A 23 9.41 -7.69 -14.67
C ILE A 23 8.25 -8.69 -14.64
N ALA A 24 7.73 -9.08 -15.80
CA ALA A 24 6.66 -10.08 -15.89
C ALA A 24 7.10 -11.44 -15.34
N LYS A 25 8.37 -11.84 -15.55
CA LYS A 25 8.93 -13.06 -14.96
C LYS A 25 8.94 -13.00 -13.43
N ILE A 26 9.40 -11.91 -12.85
CA ILE A 26 9.38 -11.68 -11.39
C ILE A 26 7.93 -11.77 -10.88
N PHE A 27 6.99 -11.06 -11.49
CA PHE A 27 5.58 -11.10 -11.10
C PHE A 27 4.98 -12.52 -11.23
N LYS A 28 5.38 -13.29 -12.23
CA LYS A 28 4.95 -14.69 -12.41
C LYS A 28 5.50 -15.59 -11.31
N GLU A 29 6.77 -15.43 -10.93
CA GLU A 29 7.38 -16.15 -9.81
C GLU A 29 6.64 -15.83 -8.51
N TRP A 30 6.36 -14.56 -8.24
CA TRP A 30 5.59 -14.12 -7.07
C TRP A 30 4.16 -14.65 -7.09
N ASN A 31 3.50 -14.68 -8.26
CA ASN A 31 2.13 -15.20 -8.39
C ASN A 31 2.03 -16.72 -8.25
N ASN A 32 3.16 -17.43 -8.28
CA ASN A 32 3.27 -18.86 -7.97
C ASN A 32 3.67 -19.13 -6.51
N SER A 33 3.74 -18.10 -5.66
CA SER A 33 4.12 -18.17 -4.26
C SER A 33 2.98 -17.74 -3.33
N ASN A 34 3.31 -17.45 -2.06
CA ASN A 34 2.39 -16.85 -1.08
C ASN A 34 1.94 -15.43 -1.45
N LEU A 35 2.58 -14.79 -2.46
CA LEU A 35 2.18 -13.48 -2.98
C LEU A 35 1.05 -13.55 -4.02
N LYS A 36 0.58 -14.74 -4.37
CA LYS A 36 -0.46 -14.94 -5.38
C LYS A 36 -1.65 -14.01 -5.20
N SER A 37 -2.00 -13.28 -6.28
CA SER A 37 -3.20 -12.45 -6.32
C SER A 37 -3.73 -12.29 -7.75
N TYR A 38 -5.03 -12.00 -7.86
CA TYR A 38 -5.66 -11.70 -9.14
C TYR A 38 -5.07 -10.44 -9.79
N LEU A 39 -4.71 -9.43 -8.99
CA LEU A 39 -4.08 -8.20 -9.48
C LEU A 39 -2.67 -8.47 -10.04
N LEU A 40 -1.87 -9.36 -9.43
CA LEU A 40 -0.59 -9.78 -10.02
C LEU A 40 -0.80 -10.51 -11.36
N ASP A 41 -1.81 -11.40 -11.45
CA ASP A 41 -2.12 -12.09 -12.71
C ASP A 41 -2.49 -11.12 -13.84
N ILE A 42 -3.30 -10.10 -13.54
CA ILE A 42 -3.60 -9.02 -14.48
C ILE A 42 -2.33 -8.25 -14.86
N SER A 43 -1.49 -7.92 -13.88
CA SER A 43 -0.27 -7.14 -14.10
C SER A 43 0.71 -7.84 -15.03
N ILE A 44 0.88 -9.17 -14.88
CA ILE A 44 1.70 -9.98 -15.78
C ILE A 44 1.20 -9.85 -17.24
N LYS A 45 -0.11 -9.98 -17.45
CA LYS A 45 -0.72 -9.87 -18.77
C LYS A 45 -0.53 -8.49 -19.37
N LYS A 46 -0.74 -7.43 -18.56
CA LYS A 46 -0.69 -6.04 -19.03
C LYS A 46 0.72 -5.54 -19.30
N VAL A 47 1.71 -6.00 -18.55
CA VAL A 47 3.13 -5.68 -18.79
C VAL A 47 3.62 -6.31 -20.10
N LEU A 48 3.10 -7.49 -20.48
CA LEU A 48 3.48 -8.18 -21.72
C LEU A 48 2.61 -7.85 -22.93
N GLU A 49 1.49 -7.18 -22.75
CA GLU A 49 0.59 -6.83 -23.85
C GLU A 49 1.25 -5.84 -24.80
N LYS A 50 1.18 -6.13 -26.11
CA LYS A 50 1.76 -5.30 -27.16
C LYS A 50 0.68 -4.80 -28.12
N ILE A 51 0.88 -3.58 -28.62
CA ILE A 51 0.15 -2.98 -29.74
C ILE A 51 1.18 -2.42 -30.71
N ASP A 52 1.12 -2.85 -31.98
CA ASP A 52 2.08 -2.48 -33.03
C ASP A 52 3.54 -2.68 -32.60
N ASP A 53 3.86 -3.88 -32.10
CA ASP A 53 5.16 -4.33 -31.62
C ASP A 53 5.76 -3.56 -30.43
N LYS A 54 5.00 -2.62 -29.82
CA LYS A 54 5.40 -1.90 -28.62
C LYS A 54 4.55 -2.32 -27.42
N TYR A 55 5.14 -2.33 -26.25
CA TYR A 55 4.39 -2.65 -25.04
C TYR A 55 3.30 -1.62 -24.79
N LEU A 56 2.09 -2.12 -24.53
CA LEU A 56 0.92 -1.26 -24.26
C LEU A 56 1.16 -0.31 -23.09
N ILE A 57 1.80 -0.80 -22.03
CA ILE A 57 2.07 -0.02 -20.82
C ILE A 57 2.94 1.21 -21.08
N GLU A 58 3.78 1.19 -22.11
CA GLU A 58 4.62 2.32 -22.52
C GLU A 58 3.85 3.36 -23.36
N LYS A 59 2.69 2.97 -23.88
CA LYS A 59 1.80 3.85 -24.68
C LYS A 59 0.68 4.46 -23.86
N ILE A 60 0.36 3.88 -22.71
CA ILE A 60 -0.71 4.37 -21.83
C ILE A 60 -0.23 5.66 -21.15
N ASP A 61 -1.06 6.70 -21.19
CA ASP A 61 -0.83 7.90 -20.41
C ASP A 61 -0.85 7.59 -18.90
N ASP A 62 0.05 8.22 -18.17
CA ASP A 62 0.17 8.07 -16.72
C ASP A 62 -0.90 8.84 -15.92
N LEU A 63 -2.14 8.75 -16.41
CA LEU A 63 -3.34 9.35 -15.82
C LEU A 63 -4.21 8.23 -15.23
N ALA A 64 -4.39 8.23 -13.92
CA ALA A 64 -5.20 7.21 -13.26
C ALA A 64 -6.53 7.79 -12.77
N GLY A 65 -7.63 7.33 -13.37
CA GLY A 65 -8.98 7.67 -12.92
C GLY A 65 -9.40 6.90 -11.66
N ASP A 66 -10.54 7.30 -11.10
CA ASP A 66 -11.22 6.57 -10.02
C ASP A 66 -12.73 6.56 -10.22
N ASN A 67 -13.40 5.54 -9.69
CA ASN A 67 -14.87 5.39 -9.75
C ASN A 67 -15.56 5.90 -8.47
N GLY A 68 -14.86 6.65 -7.61
CA GLY A 68 -15.38 7.23 -6.39
C GLY A 68 -15.33 6.33 -5.15
N THR A 69 -15.20 5.01 -5.29
CA THR A 69 -15.22 4.08 -4.14
C THR A 69 -14.05 4.32 -3.19
N GLY A 70 -12.86 4.65 -3.70
CA GLY A 70 -11.70 5.03 -2.88
C GLY A 70 -11.96 6.28 -2.05
N ARG A 71 -12.58 7.30 -2.65
CA ARG A 71 -12.98 8.54 -1.94
C ARG A 71 -14.02 8.26 -0.85
N TRP A 72 -15.01 7.42 -1.12
CA TRP A 72 -15.99 7.02 -0.10
C TRP A 72 -15.32 6.33 1.09
N MET A 73 -14.42 5.40 0.81
CA MET A 73 -13.70 4.69 1.86
C MET A 73 -12.81 5.64 2.70
N LEU A 74 -12.16 6.64 2.09
CA LEU A 74 -11.40 7.68 2.82
C LEU A 74 -12.31 8.52 3.71
N ASN A 75 -13.46 8.97 3.21
CA ASN A 75 -14.42 9.76 3.98
C ASN A 75 -14.91 8.98 5.21
N TYR A 76 -15.26 7.70 5.04
CA TYR A 76 -15.62 6.85 6.19
C TYR A 76 -14.44 6.61 7.14
N GLY A 77 -13.22 6.51 6.63
CA GLY A 77 -12.03 6.43 7.47
C GLY A 77 -11.88 7.64 8.39
N ILE A 78 -12.07 8.85 7.86
CA ILE A 78 -12.03 10.09 8.62
C ILE A 78 -13.21 10.15 9.61
N GLU A 79 -14.43 9.89 9.17
CA GLU A 79 -15.65 9.93 9.99
C GLU A 79 -15.56 8.97 11.18
N LEU A 80 -15.05 7.77 10.94
CA LEU A 80 -14.95 6.71 11.95
C LEU A 80 -13.64 6.71 12.75
N GLY A 81 -12.75 7.67 12.49
CA GLY A 81 -11.46 7.80 13.18
C GLY A 81 -10.50 6.64 12.91
N CYS A 82 -10.57 6.04 11.72
CA CYS A 82 -9.70 4.94 11.32
C CYS A 82 -8.54 5.41 10.45
N SER A 83 -7.34 4.90 10.73
CA SER A 83 -6.20 5.12 9.85
C SER A 83 -6.38 4.36 8.53
N THR A 84 -6.35 5.10 7.42
CA THR A 84 -6.43 4.59 6.04
C THR A 84 -5.27 5.15 5.20
N SER A 85 -4.08 5.28 5.79
CA SER A 85 -2.93 5.97 5.20
C SER A 85 -2.54 5.39 3.84
N LEU A 86 -2.48 4.06 3.70
CA LEU A 86 -2.15 3.43 2.42
C LEU A 86 -3.16 3.76 1.32
N LEU A 87 -4.46 3.79 1.67
CA LEU A 87 -5.50 4.18 0.72
C LEU A 87 -5.40 5.67 0.37
N SER A 88 -5.11 6.52 1.35
CA SER A 88 -4.90 7.96 1.14
C SER A 88 -3.79 8.19 0.13
N SER A 89 -2.61 7.61 0.34
CA SER A 89 -1.48 7.71 -0.60
C SER A 89 -1.78 7.16 -1.98
N ALA A 90 -2.53 6.05 -2.07
CA ALA A 90 -2.94 5.51 -3.35
C ALA A 90 -3.89 6.46 -4.10
N MET A 91 -4.78 7.16 -3.39
CA MET A 91 -5.68 8.16 -3.98
C MET A 91 -4.94 9.44 -4.34
N ASP A 92 -4.04 9.92 -3.48
CA ASP A 92 -3.22 11.10 -3.73
C ASP A 92 -2.36 10.92 -4.99
N THR A 93 -1.78 9.74 -5.18
CA THR A 93 -1.04 9.41 -6.41
C THR A 93 -1.92 9.56 -7.65
N ARG A 94 -3.19 9.14 -7.60
CA ARG A 94 -4.15 9.33 -8.71
C ARG A 94 -4.48 10.80 -8.92
N PHE A 95 -4.69 11.57 -7.85
CA PHE A 95 -4.96 13.01 -7.96
C PHE A 95 -3.78 13.75 -8.56
N ILE A 96 -2.55 13.45 -8.11
CA ILE A 96 -1.30 14.01 -8.66
C ILE A 96 -1.11 13.59 -10.12
N SER A 97 -1.50 12.37 -10.50
CA SER A 97 -1.39 11.92 -11.90
C SER A 97 -2.17 12.84 -12.85
N ASN A 98 -3.31 13.36 -12.43
CA ASN A 98 -4.14 14.27 -13.24
C ASN A 98 -3.53 15.68 -13.41
N LEU A 99 -2.49 16.03 -12.65
CA LEU A 99 -1.76 17.31 -12.78
C LEU A 99 -0.65 17.21 -13.85
N LYS A 100 -0.89 16.52 -14.97
CA LYS A 100 0.15 16.22 -15.98
C LYS A 100 0.80 17.48 -16.56
N GLY A 101 0.03 18.56 -16.75
CA GLY A 101 0.54 19.84 -17.22
C GLY A 101 1.56 20.46 -16.28
N GLU A 102 1.25 20.47 -14.99
CA GLU A 102 2.09 20.97 -13.91
C GLU A 102 3.34 20.09 -13.72
N ARG A 103 3.16 18.76 -13.68
CA ARG A 103 4.25 17.80 -13.59
C ARG A 103 5.26 17.98 -14.73
N ASN A 104 4.78 18.18 -15.97
CA ASN A 104 5.63 18.42 -17.12
C ASN A 104 6.40 19.75 -17.04
N LYS A 105 5.84 20.79 -16.42
CA LYS A 105 6.55 22.06 -16.20
C LYS A 105 7.64 21.90 -15.15
N ILE A 106 7.31 21.26 -14.03
CA ILE A 106 8.24 21.05 -12.91
C ILE A 106 9.39 20.13 -13.32
N SER A 107 9.11 19.03 -14.04
CA SER A 107 10.13 18.08 -14.47
C SER A 107 11.19 18.67 -15.42
N LYS A 108 10.86 19.75 -16.13
CA LYS A 108 11.82 20.49 -16.97
C LYS A 108 12.80 21.33 -16.14
N ILE A 109 12.40 21.73 -14.94
CA ILE A 109 13.22 22.54 -14.02
C ILE A 109 14.10 21.62 -13.17
N ILE A 110 13.51 20.53 -12.65
CA ILE A 110 14.22 19.53 -11.85
C ILE A 110 14.82 18.49 -12.79
N LYS A 111 16.11 18.62 -13.05
CA LYS A 111 16.85 17.64 -13.85
C LYS A 111 17.01 16.35 -13.05
N GLN A 112 16.28 15.33 -13.45
CA GLN A 112 16.53 13.97 -12.99
C GLN A 112 17.64 13.35 -13.86
N SER A 113 18.70 12.86 -13.25
CA SER A 113 19.72 12.10 -13.96
C SER A 113 19.25 10.66 -14.10
N PRO A 114 19.42 10.03 -15.28
CA PRO A 114 19.22 8.58 -15.41
C PRO A 114 20.12 7.88 -14.40
N LYS A 115 19.54 7.08 -13.53
CA LYS A 115 20.27 6.32 -12.52
C LYS A 115 20.10 4.84 -12.86
N SER A 116 21.20 4.09 -12.84
CA SER A 116 21.14 2.64 -12.74
C SER A 116 21.41 2.27 -11.30
N PHE A 117 20.54 1.46 -10.70
CA PHE A 117 20.67 1.03 -9.32
C PHE A 117 20.20 -0.41 -9.16
N ASP A 118 20.77 -1.08 -8.17
CA ASP A 118 20.44 -2.46 -7.89
C ASP A 118 19.25 -2.57 -6.94
N ILE A 119 18.42 -3.58 -7.20
CA ILE A 119 17.27 -3.93 -6.38
C ILE A 119 17.39 -5.39 -5.95
N ASN A 120 17.35 -5.63 -4.66
CA ASN A 120 17.23 -6.98 -4.14
C ASN A 120 15.77 -7.46 -4.30
N ILE A 121 15.54 -8.37 -5.24
CA ILE A 121 14.19 -8.88 -5.56
C ILE A 121 13.56 -9.63 -4.37
N ASN A 122 14.37 -10.33 -3.56
CA ASN A 122 13.87 -11.02 -2.38
C ASN A 122 13.41 -10.02 -1.32
N SER A 123 14.21 -8.97 -1.05
CA SER A 123 13.81 -7.90 -0.14
C SER A 123 12.56 -7.17 -0.64
N LEU A 124 12.49 -6.87 -1.95
CA LEU A 124 11.31 -6.23 -2.55
C LEU A 124 10.04 -7.10 -2.41
N SER A 125 10.16 -8.42 -2.55
CA SER A 125 9.02 -9.34 -2.39
C SER A 125 8.50 -9.35 -0.95
N ARG A 126 9.40 -9.33 0.04
CA ARG A 126 9.07 -9.29 1.48
C ARG A 126 8.51 -7.92 1.87
N ALA A 127 9.06 -6.83 1.35
CA ALA A 127 8.51 -5.49 1.50
C ALA A 127 7.09 -5.39 0.94
N TYR A 128 6.84 -5.98 -0.22
CA TYR A 128 5.50 -6.05 -0.82
C TYR A 128 4.53 -6.82 0.07
N GLN A 129 4.94 -7.98 0.60
CA GLN A 129 4.10 -8.77 1.52
C GLN A 129 3.77 -7.99 2.79
N PHE A 130 4.75 -7.30 3.38
CA PHE A 130 4.55 -6.42 4.53
C PHE A 130 3.45 -5.39 4.26
N CYS A 131 3.57 -4.64 3.16
CA CYS A 131 2.61 -3.61 2.79
C CYS A 131 1.21 -4.17 2.56
N ARG A 132 1.10 -5.36 1.97
CA ARG A 132 -0.19 -6.06 1.78
C ARG A 132 -0.84 -6.40 3.12
N ILE A 133 -0.08 -6.92 4.08
CA ILE A 133 -0.59 -7.24 5.43
C ILE A 133 -1.13 -5.97 6.09
N ILE A 134 -0.37 -4.87 6.08
CA ILE A 134 -0.82 -3.60 6.66
C ILE A 134 -2.08 -3.07 5.95
N ASN A 135 -2.14 -3.18 4.62
CA ASN A 135 -3.33 -2.77 3.86
C ASN A 135 -4.60 -3.52 4.30
N TYR A 136 -4.50 -4.83 4.54
CA TYR A 136 -5.64 -5.62 5.07
C TYR A 136 -5.98 -5.23 6.51
N ILE A 137 -4.98 -5.00 7.36
CA ILE A 137 -5.20 -4.55 8.74
C ILE A 137 -6.00 -3.24 8.75
N GLN A 138 -5.61 -2.25 7.95
CA GLN A 138 -6.34 -0.98 7.85
C GLN A 138 -7.77 -1.17 7.35
N ALA A 139 -7.97 -2.03 6.35
CA ALA A 139 -9.31 -2.35 5.84
C ALA A 139 -10.20 -3.01 6.89
N PHE A 140 -9.66 -3.93 7.68
CA PHE A 140 -10.42 -4.59 8.76
C PHE A 140 -10.72 -3.64 9.92
N CYS A 141 -9.79 -2.74 10.27
CA CYS A 141 -10.04 -1.68 11.25
C CYS A 141 -11.25 -0.84 10.83
N LEU A 142 -11.30 -0.44 9.56
CA LEU A 142 -12.42 0.35 9.05
C LEU A 142 -13.74 -0.43 9.05
N ILE A 143 -13.75 -1.69 8.59
CA ILE A 143 -14.95 -2.54 8.62
C ILE A 143 -15.44 -2.72 10.05
N ASN A 144 -14.54 -2.96 11.00
CA ASN A 144 -14.90 -3.15 12.40
C ASN A 144 -15.48 -1.87 13.02
N ALA A 145 -14.89 -0.70 12.74
CA ALA A 145 -15.41 0.57 13.19
C ALA A 145 -16.79 0.87 12.60
N ALA A 146 -16.99 0.64 11.29
CA ALA A 146 -18.28 0.78 10.63
C ALA A 146 -19.32 -0.19 11.21
N ASN A 147 -18.92 -1.45 11.43
CA ASN A 147 -19.79 -2.46 12.03
C ASN A 147 -20.30 -2.05 13.41
N SER A 148 -19.42 -1.47 14.24
CA SER A 148 -19.78 -0.97 15.56
C SER A 148 -20.66 0.27 15.50
N SER A 149 -20.34 1.23 14.62
CA SER A 149 -21.04 2.50 14.50
C SER A 149 -22.44 2.37 13.89
N TYR A 150 -22.60 1.44 12.94
CA TYR A 150 -23.85 1.27 12.20
C TYR A 150 -24.62 0.01 12.57
N ASN A 151 -24.15 -0.78 13.53
CA ASN A 151 -24.79 -2.02 14.00
C ASN A 151 -25.06 -3.03 12.87
N TRP A 152 -24.13 -3.20 11.93
CA TRP A 152 -24.32 -4.06 10.75
C TRP A 152 -24.25 -5.56 11.04
N ASN A 153 -23.64 -5.97 12.16
CA ASN A 153 -23.41 -7.38 12.50
C ASN A 153 -22.65 -8.17 11.41
N ILE A 154 -21.74 -7.53 10.71
CA ILE A 154 -20.89 -8.17 9.70
C ILE A 154 -19.72 -8.85 10.40
N SER A 155 -19.46 -10.12 10.10
CA SER A 155 -18.23 -10.79 10.50
C SER A 155 -17.15 -10.60 9.44
N ILE A 156 -15.90 -10.39 9.87
CA ILE A 156 -14.74 -10.29 8.97
C ILE A 156 -14.62 -11.57 8.12
N SER A 157 -14.89 -12.76 8.68
CA SER A 157 -14.87 -14.01 7.92
C SER A 157 -15.87 -14.04 6.75
N LYS A 158 -17.05 -13.43 6.91
CA LYS A 158 -18.01 -13.29 5.80
C LYS A 158 -17.49 -12.33 4.72
N ALA A 159 -16.88 -11.21 5.11
CA ALA A 159 -16.24 -10.28 4.17
C ALA A 159 -15.09 -10.96 3.41
N LEU A 160 -14.24 -11.71 4.11
CA LEU A 160 -13.14 -12.47 3.49
C LEU A 160 -13.66 -13.52 2.49
N ASN A 161 -14.75 -14.20 2.82
CA ASN A 161 -15.37 -15.17 1.90
C ASN A 161 -15.88 -14.52 0.62
N VAL A 162 -16.49 -13.34 0.71
CA VAL A 162 -16.90 -12.55 -0.47
C VAL A 162 -15.68 -12.12 -1.27
N TRP A 163 -14.62 -11.66 -0.61
CA TRP A 163 -13.39 -11.20 -1.27
C TRP A 163 -12.61 -12.32 -1.95
N SER A 164 -12.67 -13.55 -1.43
CA SER A 164 -12.01 -14.71 -2.05
C SER A 164 -12.76 -15.28 -3.27
N ASN A 165 -14.05 -14.96 -3.42
CA ASN A 165 -14.93 -15.54 -4.43
C ASN A 165 -15.47 -14.47 -5.41
N GLY A 166 -14.67 -14.20 -6.47
CA GLY A 166 -15.13 -13.30 -7.55
C GLY A 166 -14.79 -11.82 -7.37
N SER A 167 -13.97 -11.46 -6.40
CA SER A 167 -13.47 -10.09 -6.22
C SER A 167 -12.12 -9.88 -6.90
N ILE A 168 -11.86 -8.64 -7.35
CA ILE A 168 -10.55 -8.22 -7.87
C ILE A 168 -9.44 -8.26 -6.82
N ILE A 169 -9.78 -8.28 -5.53
CA ILE A 169 -8.82 -8.38 -4.42
C ILE A 169 -8.54 -9.82 -3.98
N LYS A 170 -9.05 -10.81 -4.73
CA LYS A 170 -8.77 -12.23 -4.48
C LYS A 170 -7.27 -12.49 -4.40
N SER A 171 -6.80 -13.03 -3.29
CA SER A 171 -5.39 -13.33 -3.06
C SER A 171 -5.18 -14.46 -2.05
N SER A 172 -3.99 -15.09 -2.09
CA SER A 172 -3.58 -16.08 -1.08
C SER A 172 -3.48 -15.49 0.32
N LEU A 173 -3.22 -14.20 0.45
CA LEU A 173 -3.11 -13.50 1.73
C LEU A 173 -4.41 -13.54 2.53
N ILE A 174 -5.56 -13.64 1.87
CA ILE A 174 -6.87 -13.77 2.55
C ILE A 174 -6.87 -14.96 3.50
N ASN A 175 -6.18 -16.05 3.13
CA ASN A 175 -6.12 -17.26 3.96
C ASN A 175 -5.44 -17.03 5.32
N LEU A 176 -4.49 -16.08 5.40
CA LEU A 176 -3.82 -15.72 6.64
C LEU A 176 -4.80 -15.14 7.68
N PHE A 177 -5.89 -14.53 7.22
CA PHE A 177 -6.85 -13.87 8.10
C PHE A 177 -8.09 -14.69 8.42
N TYR A 178 -8.29 -15.87 7.82
CA TYR A 178 -9.48 -16.71 8.08
C TYR A 178 -9.59 -17.18 9.52
N SER A 179 -8.48 -17.43 10.18
CA SER A 179 -8.45 -17.87 11.59
C SER A 179 -8.70 -16.73 12.58
N ASN A 180 -8.64 -15.47 12.13
CA ASN A 180 -8.70 -14.27 12.96
C ASN A 180 -9.98 -13.48 12.66
N TYR A 181 -10.99 -13.62 13.54
CA TYR A 181 -12.34 -13.08 13.32
C TYR A 181 -12.55 -11.64 13.82
N SER A 182 -11.52 -11.02 14.43
CA SER A 182 -11.59 -9.63 14.90
C SER A 182 -10.27 -8.91 14.69
N VAL A 183 -10.33 -7.58 14.57
CA VAL A 183 -9.14 -6.73 14.45
C VAL A 183 -8.21 -6.90 15.64
N GLU A 184 -8.76 -7.00 16.85
CA GLU A 184 -7.98 -7.23 18.06
C GLU A 184 -7.16 -8.53 17.98
N LYS A 185 -7.76 -9.61 17.48
CA LYS A 185 -7.03 -10.86 17.27
C LYS A 185 -5.95 -10.74 16.20
N ILE A 186 -6.21 -10.03 15.12
CA ILE A 186 -5.23 -9.81 14.05
C ILE A 186 -4.03 -9.01 14.57
N LEU A 187 -4.28 -7.93 15.33
CA LEU A 187 -3.23 -7.09 15.90
C LEU A 187 -2.47 -7.78 17.05
N ASN A 188 -3.02 -8.84 17.62
CA ASN A 188 -2.38 -9.64 18.67
C ASN A 188 -1.90 -11.01 18.15
N ASP A 189 -2.06 -11.31 16.85
CA ASP A 189 -1.58 -12.56 16.26
C ASP A 189 -0.06 -12.57 16.17
N LYS A 190 0.55 -13.46 16.94
CA LYS A 190 2.01 -13.55 17.03
C LYS A 190 2.66 -13.86 15.68
N THR A 191 2.01 -14.67 14.83
CA THR A 191 2.54 -15.03 13.51
C THR A 191 2.58 -13.79 12.61
N ILE A 192 1.47 -13.05 12.54
CA ILE A 192 1.37 -11.81 11.74
C ILE A 192 2.39 -10.77 12.21
N ILE A 193 2.50 -10.58 13.55
CA ILE A 193 3.43 -9.60 14.10
C ILE A 193 4.89 -10.03 13.89
N THR A 194 5.19 -11.33 14.00
CA THR A 194 6.54 -11.85 13.71
C THR A 194 6.88 -11.65 12.24
N ASP A 195 6.00 -12.02 11.31
CA ASP A 195 6.20 -11.80 9.88
C ASP A 195 6.46 -10.33 9.55
N LEU A 196 5.66 -9.41 10.12
CA LEU A 196 5.86 -7.98 9.94
C LEU A 196 7.22 -7.52 10.49
N ASN A 197 7.62 -8.00 11.66
CA ASN A 197 8.91 -7.67 12.24
C ASN A 197 10.07 -8.20 11.38
N ASP A 198 9.97 -9.42 10.88
CA ASP A 198 10.99 -10.06 10.06
C ASP A 198 11.14 -9.42 8.67
N PHE A 199 10.04 -8.87 8.12
CA PHE A 199 10.06 -8.19 6.81
C PHE A 199 10.40 -6.70 6.92
N LYS A 200 10.45 -6.14 8.13
CA LYS A 200 10.62 -4.70 8.35
C LYS A 200 11.93 -4.17 7.78
N SER A 201 13.05 -4.90 7.95
CA SER A 201 14.34 -4.48 7.39
C SER A 201 14.33 -4.44 5.88
N ASP A 202 13.70 -5.41 5.23
CA ASP A 202 13.56 -5.46 3.77
C ASP A 202 12.73 -4.28 3.23
N LEU A 203 11.69 -3.89 3.98
CA LEU A 203 10.90 -2.71 3.66
C LEU A 203 11.72 -1.41 3.78
N ILE A 204 12.51 -1.27 4.86
CA ILE A 204 13.39 -0.11 5.07
C ILE A 204 14.42 -0.02 3.93
N ASP A 205 15.05 -1.13 3.55
CA ASP A 205 16.03 -1.17 2.47
C ASP A 205 15.39 -0.78 1.12
N THR A 206 14.19 -1.30 0.84
CA THR A 206 13.42 -0.95 -0.36
C THR A 206 13.11 0.55 -0.41
N ILE A 207 12.63 1.13 0.68
CA ILE A 207 12.36 2.57 0.81
C ILE A 207 13.65 3.37 0.65
N ALA A 208 14.75 2.96 1.29
CA ALA A 208 16.02 3.66 1.19
C ALA A 208 16.56 3.69 -0.24
N VAL A 209 16.44 2.58 -0.98
CA VAL A 209 16.80 2.53 -2.42
C VAL A 209 15.93 3.47 -3.22
N SER A 210 14.60 3.48 -3.01
CA SER A 210 13.68 4.35 -3.74
C SER A 210 13.98 5.83 -3.52
N LEU A 211 14.18 6.25 -2.27
CA LEU A 211 14.48 7.64 -1.90
C LEU A 211 15.81 8.12 -2.48
N LYS A 212 16.85 7.29 -2.43
CA LYS A 212 18.18 7.63 -3.01
C LYS A 212 18.14 7.81 -4.52
N ASN A 213 17.15 7.25 -5.17
CA ASN A 213 17.01 7.25 -6.62
C ASN A 213 15.81 8.07 -7.14
N ASP A 214 15.18 8.87 -6.28
CA ASP A 214 14.03 9.74 -6.60
C ASP A 214 12.83 8.98 -7.18
N VAL A 215 12.63 7.71 -6.76
CA VAL A 215 11.47 6.90 -7.13
C VAL A 215 10.45 6.94 -6.01
N SER A 216 9.27 7.49 -6.27
CA SER A 216 8.20 7.59 -5.26
C SER A 216 7.45 6.27 -5.09
N ILE A 217 7.39 5.76 -3.86
CA ILE A 217 6.66 4.53 -3.48
C ILE A 217 5.78 4.76 -2.23
N PRO A 218 4.85 5.74 -2.25
CA PRO A 218 4.25 6.32 -1.03
C PRO A 218 3.53 5.30 -0.16
N CYS A 219 2.88 4.29 -0.73
CA CYS A 219 2.22 3.26 0.08
C CYS A 219 3.20 2.39 0.89
N PHE A 220 4.45 2.25 0.45
CA PHE A 220 5.50 1.55 1.21
C PHE A 220 5.93 2.39 2.42
N ASP A 221 6.12 3.69 2.21
CA ASP A 221 6.45 4.64 3.27
C ASP A 221 5.37 4.65 4.35
N ASP A 222 4.10 4.72 3.94
CA ASP A 222 2.98 4.72 4.86
C ASP A 222 2.79 3.40 5.61
N ALA A 223 3.06 2.26 4.97
CA ALA A 223 3.01 0.97 5.64
C ALA A 223 4.04 0.89 6.79
N LEU A 224 5.26 1.36 6.54
CA LEU A 224 6.31 1.42 7.56
C LEU A 224 5.94 2.39 8.68
N ASN A 225 5.47 3.60 8.33
CA ASN A 225 5.06 4.60 9.29
C ASN A 225 3.89 4.13 10.16
N TYR A 226 2.88 3.50 9.57
CA TYR A 226 1.77 2.91 10.30
C TYR A 226 2.25 1.86 11.30
N PHE A 227 3.09 0.91 10.85
CA PHE A 227 3.62 -0.14 11.71
C PHE A 227 4.47 0.42 12.85
N ASN A 228 5.35 1.38 12.57
CA ASN A 228 6.18 2.03 13.58
C ASN A 228 5.35 2.75 14.65
N GLN A 229 4.23 3.35 14.26
CA GLN A 229 3.34 4.02 15.21
C GLN A 229 2.55 3.02 16.05
N ILE A 230 1.93 2.01 15.43
CA ILE A 230 1.07 1.05 16.16
C ILE A 230 1.88 0.11 17.06
N SER A 231 3.16 -0.10 16.77
CA SER A 231 4.08 -0.93 17.58
C SER A 231 4.84 -0.13 18.64
N ASN A 232 4.59 1.18 18.77
CA ASN A 232 5.28 2.03 19.72
C ASN A 232 4.35 2.41 20.88
N ASN A 233 4.81 2.18 22.10
CA ASN A 233 4.07 2.52 23.32
C ASN A 233 4.11 4.03 23.67
N SER A 234 4.93 4.83 22.98
CA SER A 234 5.06 6.26 23.19
C SER A 234 5.08 7.00 21.86
N LEU A 235 4.11 7.85 21.63
CA LEU A 235 4.01 8.67 20.42
C LEU A 235 4.25 10.14 20.75
N SER A 236 4.70 10.92 19.77
CA SER A 236 4.89 12.38 19.89
C SER A 236 3.57 13.17 19.97
N THR A 237 2.43 12.50 19.98
CA THR A 237 1.10 13.12 20.09
C THR A 237 0.84 13.81 21.43
N ASN A 238 1.66 13.55 22.45
CA ASN A 238 1.70 14.31 23.70
C ASN A 238 2.00 15.80 23.46
N MET A 239 2.88 16.13 22.50
CA MET A 239 3.15 17.52 22.11
C MET A 239 1.91 18.16 21.48
N ILE A 240 1.20 17.45 20.61
CA ILE A 240 -0.05 17.93 20.01
C ILE A 240 -1.07 18.22 21.11
N GLN A 241 -1.21 17.33 22.09
CA GLN A 241 -2.15 17.51 23.18
C GLN A 241 -1.75 18.66 24.12
N ALA A 242 -0.47 18.84 24.36
CA ALA A 242 0.03 20.00 25.13
C ALA A 242 -0.27 21.32 24.41
N GLN A 243 -0.05 21.42 23.10
CA GLN A 243 -0.40 22.57 22.28
C GLN A 243 -1.91 22.84 22.30
N ARG A 244 -2.75 21.83 22.14
CA ARG A 244 -4.22 21.95 22.20
C ARG A 244 -4.69 22.44 23.57
N ASN A 245 -4.07 21.98 24.63
CA ASN A 245 -4.36 22.48 25.99
C ASN A 245 -4.01 23.97 26.11
N TYR A 246 -2.86 24.40 25.59
CA TYR A 246 -2.40 25.78 25.67
C TYR A 246 -3.34 26.78 24.97
N PHE A 247 -3.73 26.50 23.72
CA PHE A 247 -4.55 27.46 22.96
C PHE A 247 -6.06 27.24 23.09
N GLY A 248 -6.51 26.06 23.51
CA GLY A 248 -7.94 25.69 23.53
C GLY A 248 -8.43 25.15 24.88
N SER A 249 -7.62 25.17 25.92
CA SER A 249 -7.96 24.64 27.25
C SER A 249 -8.48 23.18 27.20
N HIS A 250 -8.02 22.39 26.23
CA HIS A 250 -8.36 20.97 26.13
C HIS A 250 -7.71 20.18 27.27
N SER A 251 -8.48 19.32 27.92
CA SER A 251 -8.00 18.51 29.05
C SER A 251 -6.80 17.64 28.64
N ILE A 252 -5.81 17.57 29.53
CA ILE A 252 -4.67 16.65 29.43
C ILE A 252 -4.81 15.56 30.50
N LYS A 253 -4.43 14.34 30.16
CA LYS A 253 -4.25 13.27 31.16
C LYS A 253 -2.78 13.24 31.56
N ILE A 254 -2.52 13.26 32.83
CA ILE A 254 -1.18 13.12 33.42
C ILE A 254 -1.13 11.72 34.03
N ASN A 255 -0.10 10.93 33.69
CA ASN A 255 0.13 9.59 34.23
C ASN A 255 0.88 9.69 35.56
#